data_200e89899dc0acd997eeb124276e3292
#
_entry.id   200e89899dc0acd997eeb124276e3292
#
_cell.length_a   1.000
_cell.length_b   1.000
_cell.length_c   1.000
_cell.angle_alpha   90.00
_cell.angle_beta   90.00
_cell.angle_gamma   90.00
#
_symmetry.space_group_name_H-M   'P 1'
#
loop_
_entity.id
_entity.type
_entity.pdbx_description
1 polymer ?
#
loop_
_entity_poly.entity_id
_entity_poly.type
_entity_poly.pdbx_seq_one_letter_code
_entity_poly.pdbx_strand_id
1 'polypeptide(L)'
;MKHRRLWIALIVLAVLLAAVYLTAGWYFSSLIIASDTETLAEAAAEAVADGETPADFGLPEPEEITIQSGDITLSGWYFDNPADAGCGLMFLHGFHGTRYHALNWAPMFWERGCDILAYDHRGHGDSTPTFHTYGYYEKEDAVAALDWFTTRSGLERSQIGVFGVSYGAATALQMAPMTPEIAFVAADSTYSELEEIIDFQGREQFPTLAPLVLPAALRIAELRANFDVDAVAPERSITDVTVPVLLIHSLTDEYTLSTHSEDIYANSDKSRTVLHLTDWGSPHARDVTTDPAAYEQLVDDFLEQFVPNFGLVPTP
;
A
#
# COMPACT_ATOMS: atom_id res chain seq x y z
N MET A 1 -6.12 -26.13 -55.33
CA MET A 1 -5.91 -26.95 -54.11
C MET A 1 -4.74 -26.45 -53.24
N LYS A 2 -3.57 -26.11 -53.80
CA LYS A 2 -2.37 -25.67 -53.06
C LYS A 2 -2.61 -24.38 -52.25
N HIS A 3 -3.25 -23.36 -52.85
CA HIS A 3 -3.56 -22.11 -52.15
C HIS A 3 -4.51 -22.30 -50.95
N ARG A 4 -5.54 -23.17 -51.03
CA ARG A 4 -6.46 -23.45 -49.92
C ARG A 4 -5.74 -24.12 -48.76
N ARG A 5 -4.80 -25.03 -49.00
CA ARG A 5 -3.98 -25.66 -47.94
C ARG A 5 -3.07 -24.65 -47.25
N LEU A 6 -2.46 -23.72 -48.03
CA LEU A 6 -1.66 -22.65 -47.47
C LEU A 6 -2.48 -21.72 -46.55
N TRP A 7 -3.64 -21.30 -47.00
CA TRP A 7 -4.54 -20.47 -46.17
C TRP A 7 -4.97 -21.17 -44.90
N ILE A 8 -5.29 -22.47 -44.96
CA ILE A 8 -5.60 -23.25 -43.76
C ILE A 8 -4.41 -23.31 -42.81
N ALA A 9 -3.23 -23.56 -43.32
CA ALA A 9 -2.00 -23.59 -42.49
C ALA A 9 -1.70 -22.24 -41.84
N LEU A 10 -1.88 -21.12 -42.55
CA LEU A 10 -1.72 -19.77 -42.00
C LEU A 10 -2.76 -19.45 -40.93
N ILE A 11 -4.03 -19.84 -41.13
CA ILE A 11 -5.08 -19.67 -40.11
C ILE A 11 -4.77 -20.51 -38.87
N VAL A 12 -4.38 -21.76 -39.05
CA VAL A 12 -4.00 -22.62 -37.89
C VAL A 12 -2.81 -22.03 -37.14
N LEU A 13 -1.79 -21.55 -37.85
CA LEU A 13 -0.63 -20.91 -37.22
C LEU A 13 -1.06 -19.65 -36.46
N ALA A 14 -1.91 -18.79 -37.05
CA ALA A 14 -2.40 -17.59 -36.39
C ALA A 14 -3.23 -17.91 -35.14
N VAL A 15 -4.06 -18.94 -35.18
CA VAL A 15 -4.84 -19.42 -34.01
C VAL A 15 -3.91 -19.94 -32.91
N LEU A 16 -2.86 -20.72 -33.27
CA LEU A 16 -1.87 -21.21 -32.31
C LEU A 16 -1.09 -20.06 -31.66
N LEU A 17 -0.65 -19.08 -32.44
CA LEU A 17 0.06 -17.90 -31.91
C LEU A 17 -0.83 -17.07 -30.98
N ALA A 18 -2.09 -16.87 -31.36
CA ALA A 18 -3.07 -16.18 -30.51
C ALA A 18 -3.32 -16.97 -29.21
N ALA A 19 -3.43 -18.28 -29.27
CA ALA A 19 -3.58 -19.12 -28.08
C ALA A 19 -2.37 -19.02 -27.14
N VAL A 20 -1.15 -19.05 -27.69
CA VAL A 20 0.08 -18.85 -26.89
C VAL A 20 0.09 -17.47 -26.25
N TYR A 21 -0.23 -16.43 -27.00
CA TYR A 21 -0.26 -15.04 -26.52
C TYR A 21 -1.27 -14.84 -25.37
N LEU A 22 -2.48 -15.37 -25.55
CA LEU A 22 -3.53 -15.30 -24.51
C LEU A 22 -3.17 -16.12 -23.26
N THR A 23 -2.53 -17.29 -23.46
CA THR A 23 -2.06 -18.13 -22.33
C THR A 23 -0.97 -17.40 -21.55
N ALA A 24 -0.02 -16.77 -22.24
CA ALA A 24 0.99 -15.93 -21.61
C ALA A 24 0.34 -14.76 -20.87
N GLY A 25 -0.58 -14.02 -21.52
CA GLY A 25 -1.34 -12.95 -20.88
C GLY A 25 -2.08 -13.41 -19.63
N TRP A 26 -2.71 -14.59 -19.66
CA TRP A 26 -3.36 -15.18 -18.48
C TRP A 26 -2.36 -15.48 -17.35
N TYR A 27 -1.23 -16.09 -17.66
CA TYR A 27 -0.19 -16.37 -16.68
C TYR A 27 0.35 -15.08 -16.03
N PHE A 28 0.74 -14.10 -16.85
CA PHE A 28 1.24 -12.82 -16.33
C PHE A 28 0.17 -12.01 -15.60
N SER A 29 -1.10 -12.08 -16.01
CA SER A 29 -2.18 -11.47 -15.24
C SER A 29 -2.33 -12.09 -13.84
N SER A 30 -2.02 -13.38 -13.68
CA SER A 30 -2.02 -14.03 -12.36
C SER A 30 -0.90 -13.51 -11.47
N LEU A 31 0.27 -13.19 -12.03
CA LEU A 31 1.37 -12.58 -11.26
C LEU A 31 1.00 -11.16 -10.77
N ILE A 32 0.13 -10.46 -11.52
CA ILE A 32 -0.35 -9.12 -11.12
C ILE A 32 -1.39 -9.21 -10.01
N ILE A 33 -2.46 -9.99 -10.20
CA ILE A 33 -3.66 -9.92 -9.34
C ILE A 33 -3.82 -11.07 -8.35
N ALA A 34 -3.00 -12.11 -8.43
CA ALA A 34 -3.13 -13.34 -7.64
C ALA A 34 -1.77 -13.96 -7.32
N SER A 35 -0.72 -13.14 -7.18
CA SER A 35 0.57 -13.61 -6.68
C SER A 35 0.44 -14.08 -5.23
N ASP A 36 1.26 -15.05 -4.86
CA ASP A 36 1.32 -15.51 -3.47
C ASP A 36 1.74 -14.35 -2.56
N THR A 37 1.05 -14.22 -1.44
CA THR A 37 1.35 -13.29 -0.37
C THR A 37 1.85 -14.06 0.84
N GLU A 38 2.59 -13.40 1.70
CA GLU A 38 2.99 -13.96 2.98
C GLU A 38 1.76 -14.33 3.81
N THR A 39 1.76 -15.50 4.41
CA THR A 39 0.73 -15.89 5.38
C THR A 39 1.02 -15.27 6.74
N LEU A 40 0.00 -15.02 7.54
CA LEU A 40 0.19 -14.50 8.89
C LEU A 40 1.08 -15.43 9.75
N ALA A 41 1.01 -16.74 9.52
CA ALA A 41 1.84 -17.71 10.23
C ALA A 41 3.33 -17.63 9.85
N GLU A 42 3.63 -17.34 8.59
CA GLU A 42 5.00 -17.08 8.12
C GLU A 42 5.52 -15.78 8.71
N ALA A 43 4.76 -14.68 8.62
CA ALA A 43 5.10 -13.39 9.23
C ALA A 43 5.36 -13.52 10.74
N ALA A 44 4.50 -14.25 11.46
CA ALA A 44 4.67 -14.49 12.88
C ALA A 44 5.96 -15.29 13.19
N ALA A 45 6.28 -16.29 12.37
CA ALA A 45 7.48 -17.10 12.56
C ALA A 45 8.77 -16.29 12.27
N GLU A 46 8.75 -15.44 11.25
CA GLU A 46 9.85 -14.54 10.91
C GLU A 46 10.04 -13.49 12.01
N ALA A 47 8.96 -12.83 12.46
CA ALA A 47 9.00 -11.87 13.56
C ALA A 47 9.60 -12.45 14.85
N VAL A 48 9.27 -13.70 15.19
CA VAL A 48 9.88 -14.38 16.35
C VAL A 48 11.37 -14.66 16.11
N ALA A 49 11.75 -15.07 14.89
CA ALA A 49 13.14 -15.39 14.56
C ALA A 49 14.03 -14.15 14.58
N ASP A 50 13.51 -13.01 14.15
CA ASP A 50 14.26 -11.76 13.99
C ASP A 50 14.15 -10.84 15.22
N GLY A 51 13.30 -11.17 16.20
CA GLY A 51 13.06 -10.32 17.38
C GLY A 51 12.24 -9.08 17.01
N GLU A 52 11.28 -9.23 16.14
CA GLU A 52 10.40 -8.17 15.64
C GLU A 52 8.93 -8.44 16.01
N THR A 53 8.70 -9.03 17.19
CA THR A 53 7.35 -9.19 17.74
C THR A 53 6.83 -7.87 18.32
N PRO A 54 5.51 -7.69 18.55
CA PRO A 54 5.00 -6.49 19.22
C PRO A 54 5.72 -6.15 20.52
N ALA A 55 6.08 -7.16 21.32
CA ALA A 55 6.80 -6.96 22.59
C ALA A 55 8.22 -6.41 22.39
N ASP A 56 8.91 -6.78 21.31
CA ASP A 56 10.26 -6.29 20.99
C ASP A 56 10.23 -4.80 20.61
N PHE A 57 9.09 -4.33 20.08
CA PHE A 57 8.83 -2.92 19.79
C PHE A 57 8.19 -2.14 20.94
N GLY A 58 8.07 -2.75 22.13
CA GLY A 58 7.48 -2.10 23.31
C GLY A 58 5.94 -1.96 23.24
N LEU A 59 5.29 -2.66 22.33
CA LEU A 59 3.85 -2.70 22.19
C LEU A 59 3.25 -3.82 23.06
N PRO A 60 2.01 -3.67 23.58
CA PRO A 60 1.31 -4.76 24.24
C PRO A 60 0.88 -5.84 23.24
N GLU A 61 0.37 -6.95 23.78
CA GLU A 61 -0.35 -7.93 22.94
C GLU A 61 -1.55 -7.25 22.29
N PRO A 62 -1.69 -7.32 20.95
CA PRO A 62 -2.81 -6.69 20.23
C PRO A 62 -4.14 -7.41 20.50
N GLU A 63 -5.22 -6.67 20.42
CA GLU A 63 -6.56 -7.26 20.25
C GLU A 63 -6.68 -7.74 18.79
N GLU A 64 -6.92 -9.04 18.59
CA GLU A 64 -7.27 -9.61 17.29
C GLU A 64 -8.67 -9.15 16.89
N ILE A 65 -8.80 -8.54 15.72
CA ILE A 65 -10.06 -7.95 15.27
C ILE A 65 -10.45 -8.40 13.86
N THR A 66 -11.74 -8.25 13.54
CA THR A 66 -12.24 -8.43 12.18
C THR A 66 -13.11 -7.24 11.78
N ILE A 67 -12.99 -6.80 10.53
CA ILE A 67 -13.71 -5.68 9.96
C ILE A 67 -14.47 -6.15 8.72
N GLN A 68 -15.74 -5.75 8.57
CA GLN A 68 -16.52 -6.08 7.37
C GLN A 68 -16.47 -4.94 6.37
N SER A 69 -16.08 -5.25 5.14
CA SER A 69 -16.13 -4.36 3.99
C SER A 69 -16.90 -5.06 2.85
N GLY A 70 -18.21 -4.83 2.78
CA GLY A 70 -19.08 -5.57 1.88
C GLY A 70 -19.00 -7.08 2.14
N ASP A 71 -18.61 -7.85 1.12
CA ASP A 71 -18.44 -9.32 1.21
C ASP A 71 -17.03 -9.73 1.71
N ILE A 72 -16.15 -8.76 1.98
CA ILE A 72 -14.79 -8.99 2.45
C ILE A 72 -14.73 -8.87 3.97
N THR A 73 -14.09 -9.83 4.62
CA THR A 73 -13.68 -9.75 6.02
C THR A 73 -12.20 -9.46 6.07
N LEU A 74 -11.83 -8.32 6.64
CA LEU A 74 -10.46 -7.95 6.93
C LEU A 74 -10.11 -8.41 8.34
N SER A 75 -8.94 -8.99 8.51
CA SER A 75 -8.39 -9.38 9.80
C SER A 75 -7.30 -8.38 10.20
N GLY A 76 -7.18 -8.06 11.49
CA GLY A 76 -6.26 -7.03 11.92
C GLY A 76 -5.95 -7.06 13.41
N TRP A 77 -5.14 -6.10 13.82
CA TRP A 77 -4.75 -5.79 15.18
C TRP A 77 -5.22 -4.42 15.59
N TYR A 78 -5.73 -4.33 16.80
CA TYR A 78 -5.99 -3.07 17.46
C TYR A 78 -5.18 -2.98 18.76
N PHE A 79 -4.46 -1.89 18.92
CA PHE A 79 -3.71 -1.55 20.12
C PHE A 79 -4.40 -0.36 20.79
N ASP A 80 -4.97 -0.59 21.96
CA ASP A 80 -5.65 0.42 22.80
C ASP A 80 -4.60 1.09 23.70
N ASN A 81 -4.30 2.35 23.46
CA ASN A 81 -3.24 3.03 24.20
C ASN A 81 -3.76 3.57 25.53
N PRO A 82 -3.20 3.12 26.68
CA PRO A 82 -3.68 3.55 28.01
C PRO A 82 -3.45 5.04 28.31
N ALA A 83 -2.63 5.75 27.53
CA ALA A 83 -2.41 7.18 27.68
C ALA A 83 -3.59 8.01 27.20
N ASP A 84 -4.44 7.46 26.30
CA ASP A 84 -5.66 8.08 25.76
C ASP A 84 -5.42 9.55 25.33
N ALA A 85 -4.40 9.73 24.47
CA ALA A 85 -4.00 11.07 24.03
C ALA A 85 -4.97 11.68 22.99
N GLY A 86 -6.05 11.00 22.65
CA GLY A 86 -7.06 11.46 21.71
C GLY A 86 -6.54 11.45 20.26
N CYS A 87 -5.71 10.48 19.90
CA CYS A 87 -5.22 10.26 18.54
C CYS A 87 -5.23 8.78 18.16
N GLY A 88 -5.29 8.51 16.86
CA GLY A 88 -5.20 7.16 16.32
C GLY A 88 -4.39 7.11 15.03
N LEU A 89 -3.71 6.00 14.81
CA LEU A 89 -3.02 5.71 13.55
C LEU A 89 -3.59 4.46 12.91
N MET A 90 -4.04 4.56 11.66
CA MET A 90 -4.37 3.43 10.82
C MET A 90 -3.21 3.14 9.87
N PHE A 91 -2.66 1.93 9.94
CA PHE A 91 -1.51 1.52 9.12
C PHE A 91 -1.92 0.57 7.99
N LEU A 92 -1.44 0.84 6.77
CA LEU A 92 -1.67 0.09 5.55
C LEU A 92 -0.36 -0.52 5.05
N HIS A 93 -0.25 -1.85 5.09
CA HIS A 93 0.98 -2.57 4.75
C HIS A 93 1.30 -2.59 3.26
N GLY A 94 2.55 -2.91 2.90
CA GLY A 94 3.03 -3.08 1.53
C GLY A 94 2.52 -4.37 0.88
N PHE A 95 2.70 -4.45 -0.45
CA PHE A 95 2.35 -5.64 -1.23
C PHE A 95 3.10 -6.88 -0.70
N HIS A 96 2.46 -8.03 -0.75
CA HIS A 96 2.91 -9.32 -0.21
C HIS A 96 3.03 -9.41 1.32
N GLY A 97 2.96 -8.29 2.05
CA GLY A 97 3.10 -8.28 3.49
C GLY A 97 1.80 -8.52 4.26
N THR A 98 1.89 -8.37 5.57
CA THR A 98 0.80 -8.53 6.52
C THR A 98 0.79 -7.36 7.51
N ARG A 99 -0.14 -7.36 8.46
CA ARG A 99 -0.21 -6.42 9.59
C ARG A 99 1.09 -6.30 10.40
N TYR A 100 1.99 -7.29 10.33
CA TYR A 100 3.31 -7.25 10.98
C TYR A 100 4.18 -6.09 10.48
N HIS A 101 4.02 -5.66 9.23
CA HIS A 101 4.75 -4.50 8.72
C HIS A 101 4.52 -3.23 9.54
N ALA A 102 3.34 -3.09 10.20
CA ALA A 102 3.04 -1.92 11.03
C ALA A 102 4.03 -1.74 12.18
N LEU A 103 4.65 -2.81 12.68
CA LEU A 103 5.51 -2.80 13.85
C LEU A 103 6.73 -1.89 13.69
N ASN A 104 7.20 -1.67 12.47
CA ASN A 104 8.32 -0.77 12.21
C ASN A 104 7.96 0.73 12.41
N TRP A 105 6.68 1.09 12.24
CA TRP A 105 6.20 2.49 12.35
C TRP A 105 5.36 2.73 13.59
N ALA A 106 4.70 1.71 14.11
CA ALA A 106 3.79 1.80 15.24
C ALA A 106 4.41 2.43 16.51
N PRO A 107 5.66 2.16 16.89
CA PRO A 107 6.28 2.75 18.09
C PRO A 107 6.22 4.27 18.12
N MET A 108 6.53 4.95 17.01
CA MET A 108 6.50 6.43 16.92
C MET A 108 5.15 7.03 17.35
N PHE A 109 4.05 6.35 17.03
CA PHE A 109 2.70 6.81 17.36
C PHE A 109 2.21 6.26 18.69
N TRP A 110 2.66 5.06 19.06
CA TRP A 110 2.39 4.49 20.38
C TRP A 110 2.95 5.35 21.49
N GLU A 111 4.19 5.84 21.35
CA GLU A 111 4.84 6.75 22.29
C GLU A 111 4.15 8.11 22.40
N ARG A 112 3.43 8.52 21.34
CA ARG A 112 2.57 9.70 21.35
C ARG A 112 1.21 9.48 22.05
N GLY A 113 0.96 8.27 22.52
CA GLY A 113 -0.30 7.91 23.20
C GLY A 113 -1.46 7.63 22.23
N CYS A 114 -1.18 7.37 20.98
CA CYS A 114 -2.20 7.07 19.97
C CYS A 114 -2.60 5.59 19.98
N ASP A 115 -3.88 5.33 19.75
CA ASP A 115 -4.37 4.00 19.38
C ASP A 115 -3.84 3.60 18.01
N ILE A 116 -3.64 2.30 17.77
CA ILE A 116 -3.14 1.83 16.48
C ILE A 116 -4.05 0.75 15.92
N LEU A 117 -4.42 0.91 14.65
CA LEU A 117 -5.10 -0.09 13.84
C LEU A 117 -4.17 -0.53 12.71
N ALA A 118 -3.86 -1.83 12.63
CA ALA A 118 -3.19 -2.45 11.50
C ALA A 118 -4.00 -3.67 11.04
N TYR A 119 -4.27 -3.77 9.75
CA TYR A 119 -5.04 -4.89 9.20
C TYR A 119 -4.39 -5.45 7.94
N ASP A 120 -4.67 -6.71 7.64
CA ASP A 120 -4.26 -7.32 6.38
C ASP A 120 -5.21 -6.86 5.28
N HIS A 121 -4.66 -6.34 4.16
CA HIS A 121 -5.46 -6.02 2.99
C HIS A 121 -6.22 -7.25 2.47
N ARG A 122 -7.30 -7.02 1.70
CA ARG A 122 -7.97 -8.12 0.98
C ARG A 122 -6.94 -8.96 0.24
N GLY A 123 -7.09 -10.29 0.27
CA GLY A 123 -6.16 -11.21 -0.39
C GLY A 123 -4.82 -11.39 0.31
N HIS A 124 -4.58 -10.77 1.47
CA HIS A 124 -3.35 -10.89 2.26
C HIS A 124 -3.62 -11.47 3.64
N GLY A 125 -2.60 -12.05 4.26
CA GLY A 125 -2.62 -12.58 5.61
C GLY A 125 -3.85 -13.46 5.89
N ASP A 126 -4.61 -13.10 6.94
CA ASP A 126 -5.85 -13.80 7.34
C ASP A 126 -7.13 -13.12 6.82
N SER A 127 -7.01 -12.09 5.97
CA SER A 127 -8.17 -11.46 5.32
C SER A 127 -8.75 -12.35 4.22
N THR A 128 -10.01 -12.07 3.82
CA THR A 128 -10.69 -12.83 2.76
C THR A 128 -9.82 -12.98 1.52
N PRO A 129 -9.49 -14.22 1.08
CA PRO A 129 -8.73 -14.47 -0.13
C PRO A 129 -9.46 -13.94 -1.37
N THR A 130 -8.81 -13.07 -2.12
CA THR A 130 -9.34 -12.48 -3.36
C THR A 130 -8.21 -11.91 -4.20
N PHE A 131 -8.55 -11.33 -5.35
CA PHE A 131 -7.59 -10.63 -6.20
C PHE A 131 -7.12 -9.32 -5.57
N HIS A 132 -5.85 -8.97 -5.83
CA HIS A 132 -5.25 -7.68 -5.50
C HIS A 132 -5.64 -6.66 -6.58
N THR A 133 -6.04 -5.46 -6.18
CA THR A 133 -6.47 -4.40 -7.11
C THR A 133 -5.77 -3.05 -6.88
N TYR A 134 -4.67 -3.06 -6.10
CA TYR A 134 -3.74 -1.95 -5.97
C TYR A 134 -4.36 -0.61 -5.52
N GLY A 135 -5.34 -0.69 -4.64
CA GLY A 135 -6.07 0.47 -4.14
C GLY A 135 -7.39 0.73 -4.88
N TYR A 136 -7.74 -0.03 -5.93
CA TYR A 136 -9.03 0.14 -6.60
C TYR A 136 -10.20 -0.20 -5.67
N TYR A 137 -10.21 -1.38 -5.06
CA TYR A 137 -11.17 -1.79 -4.03
C TYR A 137 -10.61 -1.60 -2.61
N GLU A 138 -9.30 -1.68 -2.43
CA GLU A 138 -8.64 -1.57 -1.13
C GLU A 138 -8.88 -0.21 -0.47
N LYS A 139 -9.08 0.87 -1.25
CA LYS A 139 -9.49 2.18 -0.71
C LYS A 139 -10.84 2.16 -0.02
N GLU A 140 -11.79 1.35 -0.53
CA GLU A 140 -13.11 1.18 0.10
C GLU A 140 -12.99 0.35 1.39
N ASP A 141 -12.11 -0.65 1.39
CA ASP A 141 -11.77 -1.41 2.60
C ASP A 141 -11.14 -0.52 3.67
N ALA A 142 -10.24 0.36 3.26
CA ALA A 142 -9.61 1.32 4.16
C ALA A 142 -10.61 2.31 4.77
N VAL A 143 -11.64 2.73 4.00
CA VAL A 143 -12.76 3.53 4.55
C VAL A 143 -13.55 2.72 5.59
N ALA A 144 -13.86 1.45 5.29
CA ALA A 144 -14.56 0.57 6.25
C ALA A 144 -13.73 0.32 7.52
N ALA A 145 -12.40 0.18 7.37
CA ALA A 145 -11.48 0.06 8.49
C ALA A 145 -11.43 1.34 9.34
N LEU A 146 -11.44 2.52 8.71
CA LEU A 146 -11.51 3.80 9.40
C LEU A 146 -12.83 3.94 10.17
N ASP A 147 -13.98 3.54 9.60
CA ASP A 147 -15.28 3.57 10.27
C ASP A 147 -15.35 2.62 11.48
N TRP A 148 -14.75 1.44 11.33
CA TRP A 148 -14.59 0.52 12.45
C TRP A 148 -13.70 1.14 13.54
N PHE A 149 -12.58 1.75 13.16
CA PHE A 149 -11.63 2.37 14.08
C PHE A 149 -12.28 3.51 14.90
N THR A 150 -13.00 4.42 14.23
CA THR A 150 -13.74 5.49 14.93
C THR A 150 -14.77 4.94 15.91
N THR A 151 -15.47 3.87 15.52
CA THR A 151 -16.48 3.24 16.37
C THR A 151 -15.85 2.55 17.58
N ARG A 152 -14.71 1.87 17.41
CA ARG A 152 -14.04 1.10 18.47
C ARG A 152 -13.31 2.00 19.46
N SER A 153 -12.61 3.01 18.98
CA SER A 153 -11.81 3.93 19.80
C SER A 153 -12.62 5.09 20.38
N GLY A 154 -13.73 5.47 19.74
CA GLY A 154 -14.48 6.69 20.07
C GLY A 154 -13.84 7.96 19.52
N LEU A 155 -12.75 7.86 18.75
CA LEU A 155 -12.07 8.99 18.10
C LEU A 155 -12.91 9.53 16.93
N GLU A 156 -12.85 10.84 16.72
CA GLU A 156 -13.32 11.45 15.48
C GLU A 156 -12.31 11.19 14.35
N ARG A 157 -12.75 11.17 13.09
CA ARG A 157 -11.84 10.97 11.94
C ARG A 157 -10.71 11.99 11.91
N SER A 158 -10.96 13.23 12.35
CA SER A 158 -9.96 14.30 12.45
C SER A 158 -8.84 14.06 13.47
N GLN A 159 -8.98 13.03 14.29
CA GLN A 159 -7.98 12.57 15.26
C GLN A 159 -7.21 11.35 14.75
N ILE A 160 -7.50 10.86 13.53
CA ILE A 160 -6.89 9.66 12.97
C ILE A 160 -6.01 10.02 11.78
N GLY A 161 -4.73 9.68 11.87
CA GLY A 161 -3.79 9.68 10.75
C GLY A 161 -3.83 8.34 10.00
N VAL A 162 -3.57 8.37 8.69
CA VAL A 162 -3.43 7.17 7.86
C VAL A 162 -2.00 7.10 7.37
N PHE A 163 -1.31 6.01 7.68
CA PHE A 163 0.05 5.75 7.25
C PHE A 163 0.09 4.52 6.36
N GLY A 164 0.67 4.63 5.19
CA GLY A 164 0.82 3.50 4.28
C GLY A 164 2.24 3.39 3.74
N VAL A 165 2.65 2.16 3.44
CA VAL A 165 3.93 1.87 2.80
C VAL A 165 3.70 1.18 1.46
N SER A 166 4.39 1.62 0.40
CA SER A 166 4.35 1.03 -0.94
C SER A 166 2.90 0.89 -1.47
N TYR A 167 2.41 -0.32 -1.64
CA TYR A 167 1.01 -0.64 -1.98
C TYR A 167 0.00 0.02 -1.02
N GLY A 168 0.27 -0.02 0.30
CA GLY A 168 -0.55 0.64 1.30
C GLY A 168 -0.51 2.15 1.19
N ALA A 169 0.64 2.73 0.82
CA ALA A 169 0.79 4.16 0.58
C ALA A 169 -0.06 4.64 -0.60
N ALA A 170 -0.02 3.89 -1.71
CA ALA A 170 -0.87 4.15 -2.86
C ALA A 170 -2.37 4.02 -2.52
N THR A 171 -2.72 3.03 -1.69
CA THR A 171 -4.09 2.86 -1.19
C THR A 171 -4.51 4.04 -0.32
N ALA A 172 -3.67 4.51 0.60
CA ALA A 172 -3.93 5.66 1.47
C ALA A 172 -4.19 6.95 0.66
N LEU A 173 -3.36 7.21 -0.37
CA LEU A 173 -3.54 8.36 -1.25
C LEU A 173 -4.84 8.29 -2.07
N GLN A 174 -5.25 7.09 -2.50
CA GLN A 174 -6.50 6.89 -3.23
C GLN A 174 -7.74 6.92 -2.33
N MET A 175 -7.61 6.58 -1.05
CA MET A 175 -8.65 6.68 -0.03
C MET A 175 -8.90 8.13 0.41
N ALA A 176 -7.85 8.95 0.49
CA ALA A 176 -7.88 10.29 1.08
C ALA A 176 -8.97 11.23 0.53
N PRO A 177 -9.25 11.27 -0.79
CA PRO A 177 -10.36 12.06 -1.32
C PRO A 177 -11.74 11.65 -0.80
N MET A 178 -11.89 10.38 -0.35
CA MET A 178 -13.14 9.84 0.19
C MET A 178 -13.32 10.17 1.68
N THR A 179 -12.25 10.61 2.34
CA THR A 179 -12.19 10.84 3.79
C THR A 179 -11.51 12.18 4.12
N PRO A 180 -12.11 13.30 3.67
CA PRO A 180 -11.50 14.64 3.78
C PRO A 180 -11.39 15.13 5.23
N GLU A 181 -11.88 14.38 6.20
CA GLU A 181 -11.87 14.71 7.62
C GLU A 181 -10.71 14.08 8.40
N ILE A 182 -9.92 13.16 7.83
CA ILE A 182 -8.81 12.54 8.56
C ILE A 182 -7.72 13.56 8.91
N ALA A 183 -6.91 13.26 9.91
CA ALA A 183 -5.88 14.20 10.39
C ALA A 183 -4.80 14.45 9.32
N PHE A 184 -4.30 13.41 8.69
CA PHE A 184 -3.26 13.46 7.65
C PHE A 184 -3.15 12.12 6.93
N VAL A 185 -2.39 12.12 5.82
CA VAL A 185 -1.86 10.92 5.16
C VAL A 185 -0.34 10.97 5.15
N ALA A 186 0.31 9.87 5.54
CA ALA A 186 1.73 9.65 5.30
C ALA A 186 1.88 8.46 4.33
N ALA A 187 2.63 8.66 3.26
CA ALA A 187 2.82 7.69 2.18
C ALA A 187 4.31 7.50 1.90
N ASP A 188 4.81 6.31 2.26
CA ASP A 188 6.21 5.94 2.10
C ASP A 188 6.38 5.00 0.90
N SER A 189 7.34 5.31 0.02
CA SER A 189 7.77 4.49 -1.12
C SER A 189 6.62 4.12 -2.09
N THR A 190 5.69 5.06 -2.34
CA THR A 190 4.49 4.85 -3.16
C THR A 190 4.79 4.86 -4.66
N TYR A 191 3.94 4.22 -5.46
CA TYR A 191 3.90 4.41 -6.92
C TYR A 191 2.86 5.46 -7.33
N SER A 192 3.03 6.08 -8.52
CA SER A 192 2.15 7.12 -9.07
C SER A 192 0.98 6.55 -9.88
N GLU A 193 1.26 5.55 -10.75
CA GLU A 193 0.29 4.86 -11.59
C GLU A 193 0.56 3.35 -11.61
N LEU A 194 -0.50 2.53 -11.64
CA LEU A 194 -0.37 1.07 -11.63
C LEU A 194 0.29 0.55 -12.91
N GLU A 195 -0.11 1.05 -14.08
CA GLU A 195 0.45 0.57 -15.34
C GLU A 195 1.96 0.79 -15.38
N GLU A 196 2.44 1.96 -14.90
CA GLU A 196 3.84 2.33 -14.92
C GLU A 196 4.69 1.41 -14.03
N ILE A 197 4.27 1.19 -12.78
CA ILE A 197 5.02 0.30 -11.88
C ILE A 197 5.00 -1.16 -12.36
N ILE A 198 3.89 -1.63 -12.93
CA ILE A 198 3.82 -2.99 -13.48
C ILE A 198 4.68 -3.13 -14.75
N ASP A 199 4.74 -2.10 -15.63
CA ASP A 199 5.62 -2.10 -16.79
C ASP A 199 7.10 -2.10 -16.36
N PHE A 200 7.45 -1.25 -15.40
CA PHE A 200 8.81 -1.19 -14.84
C PHE A 200 9.23 -2.54 -14.26
N GLN A 201 8.48 -3.09 -13.32
CA GLN A 201 8.76 -4.38 -12.68
C GLN A 201 8.76 -5.54 -13.70
N GLY A 202 7.83 -5.51 -14.65
CA GLY A 202 7.77 -6.49 -15.73
C GLY A 202 9.02 -6.49 -16.60
N ARG A 203 9.55 -5.30 -16.92
CA ARG A 203 10.79 -5.16 -17.73
C ARG A 203 12.03 -5.57 -16.97
N GLU A 204 12.11 -5.27 -15.68
CA GLU A 204 13.23 -5.73 -14.83
C GLU A 204 13.27 -7.26 -14.75
N GLN A 205 12.14 -7.92 -14.55
CA GLN A 205 12.08 -9.37 -14.42
C GLN A 205 12.10 -10.12 -15.76
N PHE A 206 11.45 -9.57 -16.79
CA PHE A 206 11.23 -10.20 -18.09
C PHE A 206 11.48 -9.21 -19.25
N PRO A 207 12.71 -8.68 -19.44
CA PRO A 207 12.99 -7.55 -20.32
C PRO A 207 12.55 -7.75 -21.77
N THR A 208 12.56 -8.98 -22.25
CA THR A 208 12.18 -9.31 -23.65
C THR A 208 10.69 -9.63 -23.80
N LEU A 209 10.07 -10.21 -22.79
CA LEU A 209 8.67 -10.69 -22.84
C LEU A 209 7.67 -9.63 -22.37
N ALA A 210 8.01 -8.86 -21.33
CA ALA A 210 7.09 -7.89 -20.75
C ALA A 210 6.50 -6.92 -21.79
N PRO A 211 7.28 -6.25 -22.66
CA PRO A 211 6.72 -5.33 -23.64
C PRO A 211 5.72 -5.96 -24.63
N LEU A 212 5.85 -7.27 -24.83
CA LEU A 212 4.99 -8.01 -25.77
C LEU A 212 3.70 -8.53 -25.10
N VAL A 213 3.79 -8.92 -23.83
CA VAL A 213 2.70 -9.66 -23.15
C VAL A 213 1.92 -8.77 -22.21
N LEU A 214 2.54 -7.71 -21.68
CA LEU A 214 1.93 -6.83 -20.67
C LEU A 214 0.55 -6.27 -21.10
N PRO A 215 0.34 -5.77 -22.34
CA PRO A 215 -0.98 -5.27 -22.72
C PRO A 215 -2.08 -6.33 -22.61
N ALA A 216 -1.77 -7.60 -22.92
CA ALA A 216 -2.73 -8.68 -22.76
C ALA A 216 -2.89 -9.04 -21.28
N ALA A 217 -1.80 -9.04 -20.50
CA ALA A 217 -1.83 -9.36 -19.08
C ALA A 217 -2.68 -8.36 -18.29
N LEU A 218 -2.49 -7.05 -18.50
CA LEU A 218 -3.28 -6.00 -17.87
C LEU A 218 -4.75 -6.12 -18.25
N ARG A 219 -5.06 -6.28 -19.54
CA ARG A 219 -6.44 -6.43 -19.99
C ARG A 219 -7.13 -7.67 -19.42
N ILE A 220 -6.41 -8.77 -19.30
CA ILE A 220 -6.92 -10.00 -18.68
C ILE A 220 -7.06 -9.81 -17.16
N ALA A 221 -6.14 -9.11 -16.50
CA ALA A 221 -6.23 -8.77 -15.08
C ALA A 221 -7.51 -7.97 -14.78
N GLU A 222 -7.77 -6.91 -15.56
CA GLU A 222 -9.00 -6.12 -15.46
C GLU A 222 -10.26 -6.99 -15.56
N LEU A 223 -10.32 -7.86 -16.58
CA LEU A 223 -11.48 -8.74 -16.78
C LEU A 223 -11.64 -9.78 -15.67
N ARG A 224 -10.56 -10.28 -15.09
CA ARG A 224 -10.58 -11.30 -14.04
C ARG A 224 -10.92 -10.72 -12.67
N ALA A 225 -10.35 -9.58 -12.33
CA ALA A 225 -10.54 -8.92 -11.04
C ALA A 225 -11.63 -7.83 -11.08
N ASN A 226 -12.23 -7.58 -12.24
CA ASN A 226 -13.29 -6.59 -12.47
C ASN A 226 -12.91 -5.19 -11.96
N PHE A 227 -11.75 -4.71 -12.32
CA PHE A 227 -11.25 -3.38 -11.96
C PHE A 227 -10.71 -2.68 -13.20
N ASP A 228 -10.42 -1.40 -13.09
CA ASP A 228 -9.86 -0.56 -14.14
C ASP A 228 -8.44 -0.16 -13.73
N VAL A 229 -7.44 -0.63 -14.49
CA VAL A 229 -6.01 -0.34 -14.26
C VAL A 229 -5.75 1.16 -14.32
N ASP A 230 -6.34 1.85 -15.29
CA ASP A 230 -6.18 3.30 -15.46
C ASP A 230 -6.75 4.10 -14.28
N ALA A 231 -7.71 3.54 -13.55
CA ALA A 231 -8.28 4.20 -12.36
C ALA A 231 -7.38 4.11 -11.12
N VAL A 232 -6.34 3.28 -11.16
CA VAL A 232 -5.38 3.14 -10.06
C VAL A 232 -4.23 4.11 -10.27
N ALA A 233 -4.42 5.34 -9.84
CA ALA A 233 -3.49 6.44 -10.06
C ALA A 233 -3.45 7.41 -8.86
N PRO A 234 -2.59 7.13 -7.87
CA PRO A 234 -2.32 8.04 -6.76
C PRO A 234 -1.98 9.47 -7.19
N GLU A 235 -1.27 9.66 -8.30
CA GLU A 235 -0.92 10.99 -8.83
C GLU A 235 -2.13 11.81 -9.31
N ARG A 236 -3.22 11.14 -9.70
CA ARG A 236 -4.49 11.81 -9.99
C ARG A 236 -5.30 12.00 -8.73
N SER A 237 -5.33 11.02 -7.84
CA SER A 237 -6.05 11.09 -6.58
C SER A 237 -5.59 12.25 -5.70
N ILE A 238 -4.27 12.55 -5.69
CA ILE A 238 -3.68 13.62 -4.86
C ILE A 238 -4.27 15.00 -5.18
N THR A 239 -4.78 15.23 -6.39
CA THR A 239 -5.38 16.52 -6.79
C THR A 239 -6.64 16.86 -5.99
N ASP A 240 -7.35 15.86 -5.49
CA ASP A 240 -8.59 15.99 -4.72
C ASP A 240 -8.37 15.83 -3.20
N VAL A 241 -7.13 15.59 -2.76
CA VAL A 241 -6.78 15.46 -1.35
C VAL A 241 -6.75 16.83 -0.68
N THR A 242 -7.49 16.98 0.40
CA THR A 242 -7.64 18.24 1.14
C THR A 242 -6.98 18.24 2.51
N VAL A 243 -6.49 17.10 2.97
CA VAL A 243 -5.76 16.93 4.23
C VAL A 243 -4.26 17.08 4.04
N PRO A 244 -3.46 17.32 5.11
CA PRO A 244 -2.01 17.30 5.03
C PRO A 244 -1.46 15.96 4.53
N VAL A 245 -0.44 16.00 3.67
CA VAL A 245 0.20 14.79 3.12
C VAL A 245 1.71 14.85 3.29
N LEU A 246 2.26 13.77 3.84
CA LEU A 246 3.70 13.51 3.90
C LEU A 246 4.05 12.42 2.90
N LEU A 247 4.92 12.72 1.95
CA LEU A 247 5.52 11.76 1.03
C LEU A 247 6.97 11.52 1.44
N ILE A 248 7.36 10.26 1.64
CA ILE A 248 8.74 9.86 1.93
C ILE A 248 9.18 8.88 0.87
N HIS A 249 10.41 9.01 0.35
CA HIS A 249 10.94 8.08 -0.64
C HIS A 249 12.46 8.07 -0.64
N SER A 250 13.07 6.89 -0.65
CA SER A 250 14.52 6.75 -0.78
C SER A 250 14.96 7.00 -2.22
N LEU A 251 16.02 7.80 -2.41
CA LEU A 251 16.67 8.02 -3.71
C LEU A 251 17.34 6.76 -4.27
N THR A 252 17.55 5.76 -3.43
CA THR A 252 18.17 4.47 -3.80
C THR A 252 17.16 3.33 -3.88
N ASP A 253 15.86 3.65 -3.88
CA ASP A 253 14.81 2.67 -4.13
C ASP A 253 14.84 2.22 -5.60
N GLU A 254 15.22 0.95 -5.81
CA GLU A 254 15.30 0.34 -7.15
C GLU A 254 14.02 -0.47 -7.48
N TYR A 255 13.11 -0.63 -6.52
CA TYR A 255 11.86 -1.37 -6.69
C TYR A 255 10.70 -0.46 -7.13
N THR A 256 10.54 0.67 -6.43
CA THR A 256 9.64 1.77 -6.81
C THR A 256 10.49 3.02 -6.87
N LEU A 257 10.72 3.55 -8.06
CA LEU A 257 11.63 4.70 -8.21
C LEU A 257 11.07 5.95 -7.51
N SER A 258 11.93 6.76 -6.92
CA SER A 258 11.54 8.00 -6.22
C SER A 258 10.80 9.00 -7.12
N THR A 259 10.96 8.88 -8.45
CA THR A 259 10.21 9.69 -9.43
C THR A 259 8.71 9.57 -9.28
N HIS A 260 8.19 8.43 -8.84
CA HIS A 260 6.76 8.25 -8.57
C HIS A 260 6.25 9.21 -7.49
N SER A 261 7.00 9.37 -6.37
CA SER A 261 6.64 10.37 -5.34
C SER A 261 6.83 11.80 -5.82
N GLU A 262 7.81 12.06 -6.70
CA GLU A 262 7.99 13.37 -7.33
C GLU A 262 6.81 13.73 -8.24
N ASP A 263 6.27 12.77 -9.02
CA ASP A 263 5.10 12.96 -9.89
C ASP A 263 3.84 13.22 -9.07
N ILE A 264 3.60 12.45 -8.01
CA ILE A 264 2.51 12.71 -7.06
C ILE A 264 2.66 14.10 -6.44
N TYR A 265 3.86 14.43 -5.96
CA TYR A 265 4.13 15.74 -5.41
C TYR A 265 3.89 16.83 -6.45
N ALA A 266 4.31 16.66 -7.70
CA ALA A 266 4.09 17.65 -8.76
C ALA A 266 2.61 18.02 -8.93
N ASN A 267 1.70 17.09 -8.76
CA ASN A 267 0.25 17.26 -8.89
C ASN A 267 -0.45 17.71 -7.59
N SER A 268 0.24 17.71 -6.45
CA SER A 268 -0.35 18.00 -5.14
C SER A 268 -0.49 19.50 -4.83
N ASP A 269 -1.29 19.83 -3.82
CA ASP A 269 -1.30 21.15 -3.18
C ASP A 269 -0.09 21.31 -2.27
N LYS A 270 0.91 22.10 -2.72
CA LYS A 270 2.17 22.34 -2.01
C LYS A 270 2.02 23.06 -0.67
N SER A 271 0.86 23.64 -0.39
CA SER A 271 0.61 24.29 0.90
C SER A 271 0.35 23.31 2.04
N ARG A 272 0.09 22.05 1.69
CA ARG A 272 -0.24 20.97 2.64
C ARG A 272 0.48 19.66 2.36
N THR A 273 1.27 19.57 1.29
CA THR A 273 2.03 18.37 0.93
C THR A 273 3.51 18.63 1.10
N VAL A 274 4.19 17.72 1.79
CA VAL A 274 5.65 17.70 1.94
C VAL A 274 6.19 16.47 1.24
N LEU A 275 7.30 16.60 0.52
CA LEU A 275 8.07 15.50 -0.06
C LEU A 275 9.45 15.46 0.56
N HIS A 276 9.80 14.36 1.17
CA HIS A 276 11.16 14.04 1.63
C HIS A 276 11.76 12.94 0.76
N LEU A 277 12.78 13.31 -0.03
CA LEU A 277 13.64 12.35 -0.72
C LEU A 277 14.85 12.09 0.16
N THR A 278 14.98 10.87 0.66
CA THR A 278 16.07 10.49 1.56
C THR A 278 17.27 10.00 0.77
N ASP A 279 18.48 10.31 1.22
CA ASP A 279 19.76 9.89 0.64
C ASP A 279 20.55 8.93 1.57
N TRP A 280 19.83 8.21 2.43
CA TRP A 280 20.42 7.31 3.42
C TRP A 280 20.91 5.97 2.85
N GLY A 281 20.68 5.75 1.53
CA GLY A 281 21.06 4.49 0.86
C GLY A 281 20.11 3.34 1.17
N SER A 282 18.89 3.62 1.57
CA SER A 282 17.90 2.63 1.93
C SER A 282 17.33 1.94 0.69
N PRO A 283 17.16 0.61 0.68
CA PRO A 283 16.33 -0.05 -0.32
C PRO A 283 14.85 0.28 -0.10
N HIS A 284 13.98 -0.21 -0.99
CA HIS A 284 12.54 -0.01 -0.98
C HIS A 284 11.93 -0.18 0.42
N ALA A 285 11.21 0.85 0.90
CA ALA A 285 10.45 0.84 2.16
C ALA A 285 11.29 0.49 3.41
N ARG A 286 12.60 0.84 3.43
CA ARG A 286 13.51 0.55 4.54
C ARG A 286 14.11 1.81 5.19
N ASP A 287 13.64 2.98 4.87
CA ASP A 287 14.11 4.22 5.48
C ASP A 287 13.95 4.20 6.99
N VAL A 288 12.80 3.76 7.49
CA VAL A 288 12.48 3.66 8.92
C VAL A 288 13.45 2.75 9.70
N THR A 289 14.00 1.71 9.06
CA THR A 289 14.96 0.79 9.68
C THR A 289 16.41 1.19 9.40
N THR A 290 16.67 1.98 8.37
CA THR A 290 18.03 2.44 8.01
C THR A 290 18.49 3.58 8.90
N ASP A 291 17.66 4.58 9.13
CA ASP A 291 17.92 5.68 10.08
C ASP A 291 16.63 6.01 10.85
N PRO A 292 16.29 5.22 11.89
CA PRO A 292 15.05 5.38 12.65
C PRO A 292 14.90 6.78 13.25
N ALA A 293 15.99 7.37 13.77
CA ALA A 293 15.94 8.66 14.43
C ALA A 293 15.69 9.80 13.42
N ALA A 294 16.35 9.77 12.26
CA ALA A 294 16.11 10.74 11.21
C ALA A 294 14.70 10.58 10.60
N TYR A 295 14.22 9.35 10.47
CA TYR A 295 12.88 9.06 9.99
C TYR A 295 11.81 9.60 10.95
N GLU A 296 11.94 9.33 12.25
CA GLU A 296 11.04 9.87 13.27
C GLU A 296 11.03 11.39 13.26
N GLN A 297 12.20 12.03 13.12
CA GLN A 297 12.30 13.48 13.02
C GLN A 297 11.54 14.06 11.82
N LEU A 298 11.57 13.39 10.65
CA LEU A 298 10.77 13.80 9.47
C LEU A 298 9.28 13.77 9.77
N VAL A 299 8.82 12.73 10.46
CA VAL A 299 7.41 12.58 10.85
C VAL A 299 7.04 13.65 11.88
N ASP A 300 7.90 13.88 12.86
CA ASP A 300 7.68 14.88 13.91
C ASP A 300 7.60 16.30 13.35
N ASP A 301 8.53 16.68 12.47
CA ASP A 301 8.55 17.99 11.82
C ASP A 301 7.26 18.21 10.99
N PHE A 302 6.80 17.19 10.30
CA PHE A 302 5.54 17.23 9.57
C PHE A 302 4.33 17.41 10.50
N LEU A 303 4.25 16.62 11.57
CA LEU A 303 3.16 16.69 12.54
C LEU A 303 3.16 18.05 13.24
N GLU A 304 4.32 18.57 13.67
CA GLU A 304 4.43 19.89 14.29
C GLU A 304 3.92 21.00 13.37
N GLN A 305 4.24 20.91 12.08
CA GLN A 305 3.86 21.93 11.09
C GLN A 305 2.37 21.89 10.75
N PHE A 306 1.77 20.71 10.57
CA PHE A 306 0.43 20.58 9.99
C PHE A 306 -0.63 20.05 10.94
N VAL A 307 -0.23 19.30 11.98
CA VAL A 307 -1.14 18.67 12.94
C VAL A 307 -0.58 18.79 14.37
N PRO A 308 -0.27 20.01 14.85
CA PRO A 308 0.56 20.23 16.04
C PRO A 308 0.02 19.69 17.37
N ASN A 309 -1.22 19.21 17.37
CA ASN A 309 -1.84 18.60 18.55
C ASN A 309 -2.10 17.09 18.38
N PHE A 310 -1.43 16.44 17.46
CA PHE A 310 -1.60 15.03 17.19
C PHE A 310 -0.83 14.20 18.24
N GLY A 311 -1.55 13.73 19.24
CA GLY A 311 -1.01 12.97 20.35
C GLY A 311 -0.21 13.81 21.36
N LEU A 312 0.45 13.13 22.28
CA LEU A 312 1.38 13.74 23.23
C LEU A 312 2.69 14.05 22.49
N VAL A 313 3.30 15.18 22.80
CA VAL A 313 4.68 15.42 22.34
C VAL A 313 5.59 14.53 23.22
N PRO A 314 6.39 13.63 22.64
CA PRO A 314 7.35 12.87 23.41
C PRO A 314 8.26 13.83 24.17
N THR A 315 8.38 13.62 25.50
CA THR A 315 9.36 14.38 26.29
C THR A 315 10.73 13.76 26.06
N PRO A 316 11.75 14.56 25.69
CA PRO A 316 13.09 14.09 25.41
C PRO A 316 13.78 13.42 26.62
#